data_f3f00ca144668981773f6a1d6fdaa455
#
_entry.id   f3f00ca144668981773f6a1d6fdaa455
#
_cell.length_a   1.000
_cell.length_b   1.000
_cell.length_c   1.000
_cell.angle_alpha   90.00
_cell.angle_beta   90.00
_cell.angle_gamma   90.00
#
_symmetry.space_group_name_H-M   'P 1'
#
loop_
_entity.id
_entity.type
_entity.pdbx_description
1 polymer ?
#
loop_
_entity_poly.entity_id
_entity_poly.type
_entity_poly.pdbx_seq_one_letter_code
_entity_poly.pdbx_strand_id
1 'polypeptide(L)'
;MPLRRLLPLVALFVIIAAGCEWPDIFPPGSGQVRYRDQVFSAVMVTNNVTFGSAVNLSGQTITLQLDMYQPTGDTVTSRPAIVWVHGGSFSGGSKTSAELVDEATTFAKLGFVNVSINYRLESPGCSGSLSNCGQAIQEAWADAQTAVRFMRTNAATYGVDPNRIAIGGSSAGGITALNVGYASAEDPSASVRAAQSISGTKISSSAISAGDAAALDFHCTTDPLVPYRSAVNTVNAAKAQGLDAFLESWDATCHVPYAEHRQQILDQSRNFLWWEMDLAHAAT
;
A
#
# COMPACT_ATOMS: atom_id res chain seq x y z
N MET A 1 71.63 -0.69 -1.70
CA MET A 1 70.29 -0.39 -2.24
C MET A 1 69.29 -1.17 -1.43
N PRO A 2 68.46 -0.56 -0.59
CA PRO A 2 67.42 -1.27 0.16
C PRO A 2 66.10 -1.32 -0.65
N LEU A 3 65.54 -2.53 -0.78
CA LEU A 3 64.22 -2.79 -1.35
C LEU A 3 63.15 -2.16 -0.47
N ARG A 4 62.39 -1.20 -0.99
CA ARG A 4 61.16 -0.70 -0.39
C ARG A 4 60.04 -1.72 -0.65
N ARG A 5 59.55 -2.34 0.42
CA ARG A 5 58.31 -3.15 0.41
C ARG A 5 57.13 -2.20 0.33
N LEU A 6 56.37 -2.26 -0.78
CA LEU A 6 55.07 -1.65 -0.91
C LEU A 6 54.04 -2.53 -0.21
N LEU A 7 53.44 -2.05 0.86
CA LEU A 7 52.24 -2.63 1.50
C LEU A 7 51.01 -2.27 0.63
N PRO A 8 50.13 -3.24 0.32
CA PRO A 8 48.89 -2.90 -0.35
C PRO A 8 47.95 -2.19 0.62
N LEU A 9 47.47 -1.03 0.21
CA LEU A 9 46.37 -0.33 0.88
C LEU A 9 45.10 -1.14 0.62
N VAL A 10 44.62 -1.84 1.65
CA VAL A 10 43.26 -2.43 1.63
C VAL A 10 42.30 -1.31 1.89
N ALA A 11 41.63 -0.83 0.84
CA ALA A 11 40.51 0.08 0.97
C ALA A 11 39.34 -0.69 1.58
N LEU A 12 39.06 -0.43 2.85
CA LEU A 12 37.87 -0.93 3.55
C LEU A 12 36.67 -0.14 3.00
N PHE A 13 35.93 -0.73 2.07
CA PHE A 13 34.63 -0.21 1.69
C PHE A 13 33.65 -0.46 2.84
N VAL A 14 33.43 0.55 3.66
CA VAL A 14 32.29 0.59 4.57
C VAL A 14 31.06 0.75 3.71
N ILE A 15 30.31 -0.31 3.48
CA ILE A 15 28.96 -0.23 2.95
C ILE A 15 28.13 0.34 4.09
N ILE A 16 27.93 1.65 4.08
CA ILE A 16 26.88 2.28 4.87
C ILE A 16 25.59 1.79 4.23
N ALA A 17 24.86 0.91 4.90
CA ALA A 17 23.47 0.66 4.61
C ALA A 17 22.76 2.00 4.86
N ALA A 18 22.57 2.78 3.80
CA ALA A 18 21.68 3.92 3.81
C ALA A 18 20.26 3.32 3.96
N GLY A 19 19.75 3.26 5.18
CA GLY A 19 18.33 3.17 5.41
C GLY A 19 17.69 4.27 4.56
N CYS A 20 16.55 3.98 3.92
CA CYS A 20 15.77 4.99 3.22
C CYS A 20 15.25 5.99 4.26
N GLU A 21 16.09 6.91 4.72
CA GLU A 21 15.64 8.08 5.44
C GLU A 21 15.04 9.01 4.37
N TRP A 22 13.71 9.12 4.40
CA TRP A 22 13.03 10.21 3.71
C TRP A 22 13.62 11.52 4.23
N PRO A 23 14.03 12.44 3.35
CA PRO A 23 14.50 13.73 3.81
C PRO A 23 13.44 14.34 4.74
N ASP A 24 13.87 14.94 5.85
CA ASP A 24 12.99 15.73 6.73
C ASP A 24 12.46 16.91 5.90
N ILE A 25 11.33 16.67 5.22
CA ILE A 25 10.69 17.61 4.30
C ILE A 25 9.80 18.61 5.03
N PHE A 26 9.66 18.44 6.33
CA PHE A 26 8.78 19.28 7.11
C PHE A 26 9.61 20.41 7.76
N PRO A 27 9.43 21.67 7.31
CA PRO A 27 10.15 22.77 7.91
C PRO A 27 9.83 22.85 9.41
N PRO A 28 10.86 22.96 10.28
CA PRO A 28 10.66 23.17 11.71
C PRO A 28 9.79 24.42 11.95
N GLY A 29 8.77 24.30 12.83
CA GLY A 29 7.96 25.43 13.26
C GLY A 29 6.74 25.76 12.40
N SER A 30 6.43 25.03 11.34
CA SER A 30 5.10 25.07 10.73
C SER A 30 4.07 24.52 11.73
N GLY A 31 2.96 25.20 11.97
CA GLY A 31 1.85 24.69 12.79
C GLY A 31 1.36 23.32 12.30
N GLN A 32 0.28 22.80 12.86
CA GLN A 32 -0.31 21.55 12.37
C GLN A 32 -0.64 21.65 10.88
N VAL A 33 -0.11 20.69 10.10
CA VAL A 33 -0.28 20.63 8.65
C VAL A 33 -1.16 19.41 8.30
N ARG A 34 -2.22 19.66 7.58
CA ARG A 34 -3.14 18.62 7.10
C ARG A 34 -2.37 17.57 6.29
N TYR A 35 -2.81 16.32 6.36
CA TYR A 35 -2.21 15.12 5.74
C TYR A 35 -0.84 14.71 6.30
N ARG A 36 -0.22 15.55 7.12
CA ARG A 36 1.00 15.26 7.85
C ARG A 36 0.72 15.01 9.33
N ASP A 37 -0.02 15.91 9.95
CA ASP A 37 -0.28 15.91 11.38
C ASP A 37 -1.72 15.49 11.67
N GLN A 38 -1.99 14.97 12.87
CA GLN A 38 -3.35 14.73 13.29
C GLN A 38 -4.07 16.06 13.52
N VAL A 39 -4.96 16.44 12.59
CA VAL A 39 -5.75 17.67 12.64
C VAL A 39 -7.21 17.42 13.03
N PHE A 40 -7.65 16.16 13.03
CA PHE A 40 -8.99 15.76 13.45
C PHE A 40 -8.94 14.82 14.65
N SER A 41 -9.83 15.04 15.62
CA SER A 41 -9.94 14.19 16.82
C SER A 41 -10.86 12.97 16.64
N ALA A 42 -11.82 13.07 15.72
CA ALA A 42 -12.84 12.05 15.51
C ALA A 42 -12.98 11.64 14.04
N VAL A 43 -13.40 10.40 13.83
CA VAL A 43 -13.60 9.78 12.52
C VAL A 43 -15.05 9.32 12.42
N MET A 44 -15.70 9.65 11.33
CA MET A 44 -17.01 9.12 10.95
C MET A 44 -16.80 7.86 10.12
N VAL A 45 -17.48 6.78 10.50
CA VAL A 45 -17.42 5.51 9.76
C VAL A 45 -18.79 5.22 9.13
N THR A 46 -18.79 5.02 7.80
CA THR A 46 -19.96 4.55 7.06
C THR A 46 -19.74 3.11 6.64
N ASN A 47 -20.47 2.19 7.27
CA ASN A 47 -20.27 0.76 7.07
C ASN A 47 -21.07 0.23 5.87
N ASN A 48 -20.53 -0.84 5.25
CA ASN A 48 -21.24 -1.64 4.23
C ASN A 48 -21.69 -0.87 3.00
N VAL A 49 -20.90 0.11 2.55
CA VAL A 49 -21.15 0.79 1.27
C VAL A 49 -20.88 -0.20 0.15
N THR A 50 -21.88 -0.47 -0.69
CA THR A 50 -21.70 -1.34 -1.86
C THR A 50 -20.93 -0.60 -2.95
N PHE A 51 -19.81 -1.16 -3.39
CA PHE A 51 -18.99 -0.60 -4.47
C PHE A 51 -19.04 -1.41 -5.77
N GLY A 52 -19.65 -2.58 -5.74
CA GLY A 52 -19.81 -3.42 -6.92
C GLY A 52 -20.40 -4.79 -6.60
N SER A 53 -20.38 -5.65 -7.59
CA SER A 53 -20.64 -7.09 -7.45
C SER A 53 -19.85 -7.86 -8.49
N ALA A 54 -19.47 -9.10 -8.16
CA ALA A 54 -18.74 -9.97 -9.09
C ALA A 54 -19.10 -11.44 -8.83
N VAL A 55 -18.97 -12.27 -9.86
CA VAL A 55 -19.21 -13.71 -9.74
C VAL A 55 -17.94 -14.38 -9.29
N ASN A 56 -18.03 -15.23 -8.25
CA ASN A 56 -16.90 -16.02 -7.74
C ASN A 56 -16.71 -17.32 -8.56
N LEU A 57 -15.67 -18.08 -8.26
CA LEU A 57 -15.36 -19.36 -8.96
C LEU A 57 -16.46 -20.41 -8.82
N SER A 58 -17.31 -20.32 -7.80
CA SER A 58 -18.47 -21.20 -7.61
C SER A 58 -19.72 -20.74 -8.39
N GLY A 59 -19.63 -19.68 -9.19
CA GLY A 59 -20.74 -19.12 -9.95
C GLY A 59 -21.73 -18.28 -9.13
N GLN A 60 -21.39 -17.90 -7.90
CA GLN A 60 -22.21 -17.08 -7.04
C GLN A 60 -21.90 -15.60 -7.22
N THR A 61 -22.94 -14.76 -7.29
CA THR A 61 -22.76 -13.30 -7.27
C THR A 61 -22.48 -12.83 -5.86
N ILE A 62 -21.31 -12.24 -5.67
CA ILE A 62 -20.85 -11.65 -4.40
C ILE A 62 -21.03 -10.14 -4.46
N THR A 63 -21.75 -9.58 -3.49
CA THR A 63 -21.83 -8.11 -3.31
C THR A 63 -20.52 -7.63 -2.68
N LEU A 64 -19.85 -6.70 -3.34
CA LEU A 64 -18.59 -6.12 -2.87
C LEU A 64 -18.90 -4.91 -2.00
N GLN A 65 -18.44 -4.93 -0.74
CA GLN A 65 -18.70 -3.90 0.26
C GLN A 65 -17.43 -3.33 0.85
N LEU A 66 -17.47 -2.06 1.19
CA LEU A 66 -16.41 -1.35 1.90
C LEU A 66 -16.96 -0.67 3.16
N ASP A 67 -16.08 -0.37 4.10
CA ASP A 67 -16.31 0.60 5.16
C ASP A 67 -15.49 1.86 4.87
N MET A 68 -16.13 3.03 5.00
CA MET A 68 -15.53 4.33 4.69
C MET A 68 -15.24 5.09 5.97
N TYR A 69 -14.02 5.60 6.10
CA TYR A 69 -13.52 6.35 7.25
C TYR A 69 -13.19 7.78 6.80
N GLN A 70 -13.89 8.77 7.36
CA GLN A 70 -13.72 10.19 7.03
C GLN A 70 -13.52 11.02 8.28
N PRO A 71 -12.74 12.12 8.23
CA PRO A 71 -12.62 13.03 9.37
C PRO A 71 -13.98 13.65 9.68
N THR A 72 -14.35 13.64 10.96
CA THR A 72 -15.62 14.26 11.41
C THR A 72 -15.51 15.78 11.35
N GLY A 73 -16.50 16.41 10.72
CA GLY A 73 -16.59 17.87 10.63
C GLY A 73 -15.67 18.53 9.60
N ASP A 74 -15.04 17.74 8.74
CA ASP A 74 -14.23 18.24 7.64
C ASP A 74 -15.08 18.82 6.51
N THR A 75 -14.73 20.01 6.05
CA THR A 75 -15.43 20.73 4.98
C THR A 75 -14.70 20.70 3.65
N VAL A 76 -13.50 20.13 3.58
CA VAL A 76 -12.74 20.01 2.33
C VAL A 76 -13.39 18.97 1.43
N THR A 77 -13.58 19.33 0.17
CA THR A 77 -14.32 18.53 -0.84
C THR A 77 -13.43 17.89 -1.90
N SER A 78 -12.11 17.95 -1.74
CA SER A 78 -11.13 17.35 -2.65
C SER A 78 -9.95 16.81 -1.85
N ARG A 79 -10.13 15.65 -1.24
CA ARG A 79 -9.19 15.00 -0.30
C ARG A 79 -8.47 13.82 -0.96
N PRO A 80 -7.23 13.56 -0.64
CA PRO A 80 -6.59 12.30 -1.02
C PRO A 80 -7.34 11.11 -0.42
N ALA A 81 -7.35 9.98 -1.10
CA ALA A 81 -8.01 8.77 -0.65
C ALA A 81 -7.07 7.58 -0.61
N ILE A 82 -7.34 6.62 0.29
CA ILE A 82 -6.59 5.36 0.39
C ILE A 82 -7.60 4.20 0.40
N VAL A 83 -7.35 3.20 -0.44
CA VAL A 83 -8.08 1.92 -0.47
C VAL A 83 -7.24 0.88 0.26
N TRP A 84 -7.76 0.35 1.37
CA TRP A 84 -7.10 -0.66 2.21
C TRP A 84 -7.65 -2.05 1.91
N VAL A 85 -6.74 -3.03 1.71
CA VAL A 85 -7.04 -4.41 1.32
C VAL A 85 -6.49 -5.38 2.37
N HIS A 86 -7.36 -6.22 2.94
CA HIS A 86 -6.99 -7.13 4.01
C HIS A 86 -6.18 -8.35 3.55
N GLY A 87 -5.42 -8.94 4.48
CA GLY A 87 -4.76 -10.22 4.31
C GLY A 87 -5.70 -11.42 4.45
N GLY A 88 -5.14 -12.64 4.54
CA GLY A 88 -5.90 -13.86 4.77
C GLY A 88 -5.81 -14.88 3.64
N SER A 89 -4.66 -14.95 2.93
CA SER A 89 -4.36 -15.94 1.88
C SER A 89 -5.43 -16.05 0.79
N PHE A 90 -6.18 -14.97 0.55
CA PHE A 90 -7.32 -14.89 -0.41
C PHE A 90 -8.49 -15.82 -0.09
N SER A 91 -8.52 -16.40 1.10
CA SER A 91 -9.58 -17.32 1.55
C SER A 91 -10.23 -16.91 2.88
N GLY A 92 -9.74 -15.88 3.53
CA GLY A 92 -10.23 -15.37 4.80
C GLY A 92 -9.92 -13.88 4.99
N GLY A 93 -10.26 -13.35 6.16
CA GLY A 93 -10.11 -11.93 6.48
C GLY A 93 -11.34 -11.12 6.11
N SER A 94 -11.31 -9.85 6.41
CA SER A 94 -12.38 -8.90 6.06
C SER A 94 -11.93 -7.46 6.18
N LYS A 95 -12.73 -6.53 5.65
CA LYS A 95 -12.57 -5.08 5.79
C LYS A 95 -12.51 -4.57 7.24
N THR A 96 -12.81 -5.44 8.21
CA THR A 96 -12.73 -5.12 9.65
C THR A 96 -11.48 -5.70 10.32
N SER A 97 -10.49 -6.15 9.56
CA SER A 97 -9.18 -6.55 10.09
C SER A 97 -8.56 -5.41 10.88
N ALA A 98 -8.00 -5.74 12.06
CA ALA A 98 -7.63 -4.74 13.06
C ALA A 98 -6.58 -3.73 12.55
N GLU A 99 -5.59 -4.20 11.81
CA GLU A 99 -4.55 -3.36 11.21
C GLU A 99 -5.15 -2.36 10.20
N LEU A 100 -6.09 -2.79 9.35
CA LEU A 100 -6.71 -1.92 8.36
C LEU A 100 -7.60 -0.85 9.00
N VAL A 101 -8.35 -1.23 10.05
CA VAL A 101 -9.19 -0.28 10.81
C VAL A 101 -8.31 0.77 11.48
N ASP A 102 -7.16 0.36 12.02
CA ASP A 102 -6.21 1.27 12.66
C ASP A 102 -5.55 2.21 11.64
N GLU A 103 -5.07 1.70 10.51
CA GLU A 103 -4.51 2.51 9.41
C GLU A 103 -5.57 3.49 8.88
N ALA A 104 -6.76 3.01 8.52
CA ALA A 104 -7.83 3.84 7.99
C ALA A 104 -8.25 4.94 8.98
N THR A 105 -8.35 4.61 10.28
CA THR A 105 -8.69 5.58 11.32
C THR A 105 -7.57 6.59 11.52
N THR A 106 -6.32 6.15 11.53
CA THR A 106 -5.15 7.02 11.70
C THR A 106 -5.04 8.01 10.54
N PHE A 107 -5.10 7.54 9.31
CA PHE A 107 -5.01 8.42 8.13
C PHE A 107 -6.25 9.32 7.99
N ALA A 108 -7.45 8.88 8.42
CA ALA A 108 -8.61 9.76 8.46
C ALA A 108 -8.40 10.94 9.42
N LYS A 109 -7.76 10.75 10.57
CA LYS A 109 -7.43 11.84 11.49
C LYS A 109 -6.41 12.84 10.92
N LEU A 110 -5.65 12.44 9.89
CA LEU A 110 -4.77 13.36 9.16
C LEU A 110 -5.53 14.16 8.08
N GLY A 111 -6.75 13.75 7.70
CA GLY A 111 -7.59 14.43 6.71
C GLY A 111 -7.88 13.62 5.45
N PHE A 112 -7.39 12.40 5.32
CA PHE A 112 -7.66 11.52 4.19
C PHE A 112 -9.08 10.95 4.23
N VAL A 113 -9.61 10.58 3.06
CA VAL A 113 -10.73 9.63 2.94
C VAL A 113 -10.14 8.23 2.84
N ASN A 114 -10.55 7.32 3.70
CA ASN A 114 -10.08 5.95 3.68
C ASN A 114 -11.22 4.98 3.46
N VAL A 115 -10.98 3.91 2.72
CA VAL A 115 -11.93 2.81 2.59
C VAL A 115 -11.20 1.49 2.84
N SER A 116 -11.82 0.61 3.63
CA SER A 116 -11.37 -0.77 3.80
C SER A 116 -12.35 -1.68 3.08
N ILE A 117 -11.88 -2.54 2.17
CA ILE A 117 -12.73 -3.31 1.27
C ILE A 117 -12.79 -4.79 1.66
N ASN A 118 -13.95 -5.41 1.37
CA ASN A 118 -14.03 -6.85 1.16
C ASN A 118 -13.85 -7.13 -0.33
N TYR A 119 -13.08 -8.15 -0.64
CA TYR A 119 -12.94 -8.73 -1.97
C TYR A 119 -13.43 -10.18 -1.96
N ARG A 120 -13.66 -10.79 -3.12
CA ARG A 120 -14.05 -12.20 -3.23
C ARG A 120 -13.03 -13.10 -2.56
N LEU A 121 -13.49 -13.99 -1.72
CA LEU A 121 -12.67 -15.00 -1.05
C LEU A 121 -12.92 -16.36 -1.69
N GLU A 122 -11.83 -17.02 -2.04
CA GLU A 122 -11.87 -18.34 -2.67
C GLU A 122 -11.24 -19.40 -1.75
N SER A 123 -12.01 -20.41 -1.39
CA SER A 123 -11.47 -21.52 -0.60
C SER A 123 -10.87 -22.57 -1.54
N PRO A 124 -9.67 -23.05 -1.25
CA PRO A 124 -8.77 -22.79 -0.13
C PRO A 124 -7.77 -21.63 -0.35
N GLY A 125 -7.98 -20.76 -1.34
CA GLY A 125 -7.08 -19.65 -1.66
C GLY A 125 -5.66 -20.13 -1.99
N CYS A 126 -4.67 -19.42 -1.47
CA CYS A 126 -3.26 -19.81 -1.65
C CYS A 126 -2.80 -20.93 -0.71
N SER A 127 -3.64 -21.43 0.18
CA SER A 127 -3.37 -22.65 0.95
C SER A 127 -3.61 -23.93 0.15
N GLY A 128 -4.17 -23.81 -1.06
CA GLY A 128 -4.48 -24.91 -1.97
C GLY A 128 -3.47 -25.09 -3.09
N SER A 129 -3.97 -25.38 -4.29
CA SER A 129 -3.14 -25.52 -5.48
C SER A 129 -2.67 -24.16 -6.01
N LEU A 130 -1.59 -24.15 -6.82
CA LEU A 130 -1.12 -22.96 -7.52
C LEU A 130 -2.20 -22.36 -8.44
N SER A 131 -3.04 -23.20 -9.05
CA SER A 131 -4.15 -22.75 -9.90
C SER A 131 -5.19 -21.97 -9.09
N ASN A 132 -5.63 -22.51 -7.95
CA ASN A 132 -6.56 -21.82 -7.06
C ASN A 132 -5.98 -20.49 -6.54
N CYS A 133 -4.72 -20.50 -6.15
CA CYS A 133 -4.04 -19.29 -5.70
C CYS A 133 -4.02 -18.22 -6.80
N GLY A 134 -3.65 -18.60 -8.03
CA GLY A 134 -3.60 -17.66 -9.15
C GLY A 134 -4.97 -17.04 -9.47
N GLN A 135 -6.04 -17.84 -9.44
CA GLN A 135 -7.40 -17.34 -9.66
C GLN A 135 -7.88 -16.42 -8.53
N ALA A 136 -7.66 -16.81 -7.27
CA ALA A 136 -8.01 -16.00 -6.12
C ALA A 136 -7.28 -14.63 -6.11
N ILE A 137 -6.01 -14.59 -6.50
CA ILE A 137 -5.24 -13.36 -6.70
C ILE A 137 -5.87 -12.47 -7.78
N GLN A 138 -6.24 -13.05 -8.92
CA GLN A 138 -6.86 -12.30 -10.02
C GLN A 138 -8.21 -11.71 -9.62
N GLU A 139 -9.03 -12.45 -8.87
CA GLU A 139 -10.32 -11.97 -8.37
C GLU A 139 -10.16 -10.83 -7.37
N ALA A 140 -9.26 -10.97 -6.38
CA ALA A 140 -8.97 -9.91 -5.42
C ALA A 140 -8.41 -8.65 -6.11
N TRP A 141 -7.54 -8.83 -7.10
CA TRP A 141 -7.02 -7.73 -7.92
C TRP A 141 -8.13 -6.98 -8.67
N ALA A 142 -9.01 -7.72 -9.37
CA ALA A 142 -10.13 -7.13 -10.11
C ALA A 142 -11.13 -6.38 -9.19
N ASP A 143 -11.37 -6.93 -7.99
CA ASP A 143 -12.25 -6.32 -6.99
C ASP A 143 -11.63 -5.04 -6.40
N ALA A 144 -10.32 -5.05 -6.13
CA ALA A 144 -9.60 -3.86 -5.66
C ALA A 144 -9.56 -2.76 -6.74
N GLN A 145 -9.35 -3.10 -8.01
CA GLN A 145 -9.48 -2.17 -9.12
C GLN A 145 -10.90 -1.57 -9.20
N THR A 146 -11.93 -2.37 -8.94
CA THR A 146 -13.32 -1.90 -8.89
C THR A 146 -13.53 -0.91 -7.75
N ALA A 147 -12.91 -1.11 -6.58
CA ALA A 147 -12.95 -0.16 -5.48
C ALA A 147 -12.25 1.17 -5.84
N VAL A 148 -11.09 1.13 -6.50
CA VAL A 148 -10.41 2.35 -6.96
C VAL A 148 -11.28 3.12 -7.96
N ARG A 149 -11.88 2.43 -8.94
CA ARG A 149 -12.82 3.04 -9.90
C ARG A 149 -14.04 3.63 -9.21
N PHE A 150 -14.60 2.94 -8.20
CA PHE A 150 -15.71 3.43 -7.41
C PHE A 150 -15.36 4.74 -6.69
N MET A 151 -14.21 4.81 -6.03
CA MET A 151 -13.73 6.02 -5.36
C MET A 151 -13.56 7.18 -6.36
N ARG A 152 -12.99 6.92 -7.52
CA ARG A 152 -12.78 7.91 -8.57
C ARG A 152 -14.09 8.40 -9.17
N THR A 153 -15.01 7.49 -9.48
CA THR A 153 -16.31 7.84 -10.10
C THR A 153 -17.21 8.61 -9.13
N ASN A 154 -17.15 8.30 -7.85
CA ASN A 154 -17.93 8.94 -6.80
C ASN A 154 -17.15 10.03 -6.04
N ALA A 155 -16.08 10.55 -6.62
CA ALA A 155 -15.17 11.50 -5.98
C ALA A 155 -15.92 12.72 -5.41
N ALA A 156 -16.82 13.33 -6.19
CA ALA A 156 -17.61 14.48 -5.75
C ALA A 156 -18.54 14.15 -4.56
N THR A 157 -19.11 12.95 -4.53
CA THR A 157 -20.02 12.51 -3.46
C THR A 157 -19.29 12.35 -2.13
N TYR A 158 -18.08 11.81 -2.17
CA TYR A 158 -17.30 11.53 -0.97
C TYR A 158 -16.23 12.58 -0.66
N GLY A 159 -16.14 13.65 -1.46
CA GLY A 159 -15.15 14.71 -1.30
C GLY A 159 -13.71 14.21 -1.52
N VAL A 160 -13.50 13.39 -2.54
CA VAL A 160 -12.20 12.80 -2.92
C VAL A 160 -11.61 13.57 -4.10
N ASP A 161 -10.29 13.71 -4.11
CA ASP A 161 -9.54 14.09 -5.31
C ASP A 161 -9.32 12.84 -6.17
N PRO A 162 -9.93 12.73 -7.36
CA PRO A 162 -9.81 11.56 -8.21
C PRO A 162 -8.38 11.29 -8.72
N ASN A 163 -7.50 12.28 -8.63
CA ASN A 163 -6.10 12.19 -9.04
C ASN A 163 -5.15 11.83 -7.89
N ARG A 164 -5.65 11.78 -6.65
CA ARG A 164 -4.89 11.48 -5.44
C ARG A 164 -5.49 10.28 -4.71
N ILE A 165 -5.43 9.12 -5.36
CA ILE A 165 -5.87 7.83 -4.79
C ILE A 165 -4.63 6.94 -4.62
N ALA A 166 -4.47 6.39 -3.43
CA ALA A 166 -3.49 5.36 -3.10
C ALA A 166 -4.18 4.04 -2.74
N ILE A 167 -3.42 2.97 -2.72
CA ILE A 167 -3.87 1.65 -2.27
C ILE A 167 -2.85 1.07 -1.29
N GLY A 168 -3.33 0.36 -0.27
CA GLY A 168 -2.46 -0.32 0.69
C GLY A 168 -3.06 -1.62 1.18
N GLY A 169 -2.25 -2.48 1.79
CA GLY A 169 -2.73 -3.70 2.41
C GLY A 169 -1.64 -4.60 2.95
N SER A 170 -2.06 -5.69 3.61
CA SER A 170 -1.17 -6.65 4.26
C SER A 170 -1.28 -8.04 3.66
N SER A 171 -0.15 -8.77 3.54
CA SER A 171 -0.12 -10.15 3.02
C SER A 171 -0.82 -10.29 1.66
N ALA A 172 -1.91 -11.05 1.55
CA ALA A 172 -2.74 -11.12 0.34
C ALA A 172 -3.20 -9.73 -0.13
N GLY A 173 -3.54 -8.82 0.79
CA GLY A 173 -3.88 -7.44 0.48
C GLY A 173 -2.68 -6.62 -0.02
N GLY A 174 -1.49 -6.86 0.52
CA GLY A 174 -0.24 -6.25 0.04
C GLY A 174 0.10 -6.70 -1.39
N ILE A 175 -0.07 -8.00 -1.69
CA ILE A 175 0.04 -8.54 -3.04
C ILE A 175 -0.95 -7.84 -3.98
N THR A 176 -2.20 -7.72 -3.55
CA THR A 176 -3.27 -7.05 -4.31
C THR A 176 -2.94 -5.58 -4.56
N ALA A 177 -2.47 -4.86 -3.54
CA ALA A 177 -2.10 -3.46 -3.65
C ALA A 177 -0.97 -3.24 -4.68
N LEU A 178 0.09 -4.05 -4.64
CA LEU A 178 1.19 -3.99 -5.62
C LEU A 178 0.74 -4.38 -7.04
N ASN A 179 -0.17 -5.38 -7.18
CA ASN A 179 -0.72 -5.73 -8.48
C ASN A 179 -1.56 -4.59 -9.07
N VAL A 180 -2.34 -3.86 -8.26
CA VAL A 180 -3.08 -2.66 -8.72
C VAL A 180 -2.12 -1.53 -9.06
N GLY A 181 -1.14 -1.26 -8.19
CA GLY A 181 -0.16 -0.19 -8.37
C GLY A 181 0.65 -0.32 -9.67
N TYR A 182 0.96 -1.56 -10.05
CA TYR A 182 1.76 -1.87 -11.24
C TYR A 182 0.90 -2.38 -12.41
N ALA A 183 -0.26 -1.76 -12.63
CA ALA A 183 -1.18 -2.11 -13.72
C ALA A 183 -1.80 -0.89 -14.40
N SER A 184 -1.18 0.28 -14.29
CA SER A 184 -1.72 1.54 -14.83
C SER A 184 -1.87 1.51 -16.37
N ALA A 185 -0.98 0.80 -17.05
CA ALA A 185 -1.03 0.65 -18.51
C ALA A 185 -2.19 -0.27 -18.95
N GLU A 186 -2.57 -1.25 -18.13
CA GLU A 186 -3.62 -2.23 -18.43
C GLU A 186 -5.01 -1.68 -18.09
N ASP A 187 -5.12 -0.93 -16.98
CA ASP A 187 -6.34 -0.27 -16.55
C ASP A 187 -6.09 1.14 -16.01
N PRO A 188 -5.96 2.14 -16.90
CA PRO A 188 -5.76 3.53 -16.47
C PRO A 188 -6.89 4.06 -15.57
N SER A 189 -8.11 3.50 -15.66
CA SER A 189 -9.24 3.92 -14.83
C SER A 189 -9.11 3.49 -13.37
N ALA A 190 -8.32 2.46 -13.10
CA ALA A 190 -7.98 1.98 -11.77
C ALA A 190 -6.55 2.35 -11.33
N SER A 191 -5.85 3.22 -12.07
CA SER A 191 -4.51 3.67 -11.70
C SER A 191 -4.51 4.37 -10.36
N VAL A 192 -3.42 4.22 -9.60
CA VAL A 192 -3.21 4.89 -8.31
C VAL A 192 -1.89 5.65 -8.32
N ARG A 193 -1.72 6.62 -7.42
CA ARG A 193 -0.47 7.39 -7.29
C ARG A 193 0.58 6.64 -6.50
N ALA A 194 0.15 5.88 -5.51
CA ALA A 194 1.03 5.20 -4.58
C ALA A 194 0.44 3.85 -4.17
N ALA A 195 1.28 2.84 -4.01
CA ALA A 195 0.93 1.53 -3.49
C ALA A 195 1.76 1.21 -2.25
N GLN A 196 1.10 0.77 -1.17
CA GLN A 196 1.76 0.36 0.06
C GLN A 196 1.51 -1.13 0.29
N SER A 197 2.54 -1.84 0.74
CA SER A 197 2.44 -3.27 1.04
C SER A 197 3.10 -3.59 2.37
N ILE A 198 2.47 -4.45 3.15
CA ILE A 198 3.08 -5.08 4.33
C ILE A 198 3.14 -6.58 4.06
N SER A 199 4.35 -7.12 3.93
CA SER A 199 4.59 -8.55 3.62
C SER A 199 3.91 -9.02 2.32
N GLY A 200 3.97 -8.19 1.27
CA GLY A 200 3.46 -8.52 -0.05
C GLY A 200 4.55 -8.67 -1.11
N THR A 201 4.13 -8.88 -2.32
CA THR A 201 4.97 -8.92 -3.52
C THR A 201 4.10 -8.80 -4.76
N LYS A 202 4.63 -8.39 -5.89
CA LYS A 202 3.91 -8.44 -7.16
C LYS A 202 3.88 -9.87 -7.71
N ILE A 203 2.68 -10.38 -8.02
CA ILE A 203 2.50 -11.75 -8.57
C ILE A 203 1.83 -11.73 -9.95
N SER A 204 1.20 -10.61 -10.36
CA SER A 204 0.53 -10.54 -11.67
C SER A 204 1.51 -10.72 -12.83
N SER A 205 0.98 -11.15 -13.98
CA SER A 205 1.74 -11.32 -15.24
C SER A 205 2.03 -9.99 -15.93
N SER A 206 1.39 -8.89 -15.51
CA SER A 206 1.63 -7.55 -16.06
C SER A 206 3.09 -7.13 -15.86
N ALA A 207 3.65 -6.45 -16.85
CA ALA A 207 4.98 -5.84 -16.69
C ALA A 207 4.87 -4.58 -15.81
N ILE A 208 5.90 -4.32 -15.00
CA ILE A 208 6.05 -3.01 -14.35
C ILE A 208 6.54 -2.04 -15.40
N SER A 209 5.89 -0.88 -15.53
CA SER A 209 6.13 0.12 -16.57
C SER A 209 6.38 1.50 -15.99
N ALA A 210 7.13 2.33 -16.68
CA ALA A 210 7.28 3.73 -16.33
C ALA A 210 5.89 4.42 -16.36
N GLY A 211 5.46 5.02 -15.28
CA GLY A 211 4.12 5.60 -15.12
C GLY A 211 3.17 4.77 -14.26
N ASP A 212 3.59 3.58 -13.84
CA ASP A 212 2.93 2.89 -12.73
C ASP A 212 3.16 3.64 -11.41
N ALA A 213 2.49 3.20 -10.35
CA ALA A 213 2.56 3.83 -9.05
C ALA A 213 3.95 3.72 -8.41
N ALA A 214 4.31 4.71 -7.61
CA ALA A 214 5.36 4.54 -6.61
C ALA A 214 4.95 3.47 -5.58
N ALA A 215 5.91 2.78 -4.96
CA ALA A 215 5.60 1.75 -3.97
C ALA A 215 6.49 1.80 -2.73
N LEU A 216 5.87 1.49 -1.58
CA LEU A 216 6.56 1.26 -0.31
C LEU A 216 6.16 -0.13 0.21
N ASP A 217 7.14 -1.00 0.39
CA ASP A 217 6.93 -2.33 0.95
C ASP A 217 7.65 -2.48 2.30
N PHE A 218 6.97 -3.10 3.25
CA PHE A 218 7.46 -3.44 4.59
C PHE A 218 7.56 -4.96 4.72
N HIS A 219 8.74 -5.49 5.08
CA HIS A 219 8.95 -6.93 5.05
C HIS A 219 9.92 -7.43 6.11
N CYS A 220 9.69 -8.63 6.64
CA CYS A 220 10.69 -9.33 7.45
C CYS A 220 11.60 -10.17 6.56
N THR A 221 12.92 -10.17 6.84
CA THR A 221 13.92 -10.86 5.99
C THR A 221 13.74 -12.39 5.95
N THR A 222 13.12 -12.96 6.99
CA THR A 222 12.80 -14.39 7.09
C THR A 222 11.30 -14.64 7.20
N ASP A 223 10.50 -13.93 6.39
CA ASP A 223 9.06 -14.14 6.30
C ASP A 223 8.75 -15.57 5.82
N PRO A 224 7.98 -16.36 6.61
CA PRO A 224 7.72 -17.77 6.31
C PRO A 224 6.63 -17.99 5.25
N LEU A 225 5.85 -16.97 4.87
CA LEU A 225 4.72 -17.10 3.97
C LEU A 225 4.94 -16.42 2.61
N VAL A 226 5.41 -15.17 2.61
CA VAL A 226 5.76 -14.44 1.40
C VAL A 226 7.27 -14.22 1.39
N PRO A 227 8.02 -14.89 0.51
CA PRO A 227 9.48 -14.82 0.54
C PRO A 227 9.99 -13.38 0.36
N TYR A 228 10.80 -12.89 1.28
CA TYR A 228 11.46 -11.58 1.24
C TYR A 228 12.14 -11.29 -0.11
N ARG A 229 12.79 -12.32 -0.69
CA ARG A 229 13.43 -12.19 -2.01
C ARG A 229 12.45 -11.74 -3.10
N SER A 230 11.18 -12.10 -3.01
CA SER A 230 10.16 -11.71 -3.98
C SER A 230 9.85 -10.21 -3.87
N ALA A 231 9.79 -9.66 -2.66
CA ALA A 231 9.67 -8.23 -2.42
C ALA A 231 10.89 -7.46 -2.97
N VAL A 232 12.11 -7.94 -2.68
CA VAL A 232 13.35 -7.37 -3.25
C VAL A 232 13.31 -7.34 -4.77
N ASN A 233 12.88 -8.43 -5.41
CA ASN A 233 12.76 -8.50 -6.86
C ASN A 233 11.74 -7.50 -7.41
N THR A 234 10.60 -7.36 -6.74
CA THR A 234 9.54 -6.40 -7.11
C THR A 234 10.07 -4.97 -7.06
N VAL A 235 10.69 -4.58 -5.95
CA VAL A 235 11.25 -3.23 -5.79
C VAL A 235 12.37 -2.95 -6.80
N ASN A 236 13.26 -3.91 -7.05
CA ASN A 236 14.32 -3.76 -8.05
C ASN A 236 13.77 -3.62 -9.48
N ALA A 237 12.71 -4.39 -9.81
CA ALA A 237 12.05 -4.28 -11.11
C ALA A 237 11.38 -2.91 -11.30
N ALA A 238 10.75 -2.36 -10.25
CA ALA A 238 10.16 -1.02 -10.28
C ALA A 238 11.24 0.07 -10.45
N LYS A 239 12.32 -0.01 -9.68
CA LYS A 239 13.47 0.92 -9.82
C LYS A 239 14.09 0.87 -11.21
N ALA A 240 14.14 -0.29 -11.84
CA ALA A 240 14.65 -0.44 -13.21
C ALA A 240 13.78 0.27 -14.26
N GLN A 241 12.50 0.56 -13.94
CA GLN A 241 11.60 1.38 -14.75
C GLN A 241 11.63 2.86 -14.37
N GLY A 242 12.50 3.28 -13.45
CA GLY A 242 12.60 4.66 -12.98
C GLY A 242 11.50 5.06 -11.99
N LEU A 243 10.82 4.10 -11.37
CA LEU A 243 9.80 4.36 -10.35
C LEU A 243 10.44 4.52 -8.97
N ASP A 244 9.83 5.37 -8.15
CA ASP A 244 10.13 5.45 -6.73
C ASP A 244 9.58 4.19 -6.04
N ALA A 245 10.48 3.34 -5.58
CA ALA A 245 10.14 2.08 -4.94
C ALA A 245 11.08 1.82 -3.76
N PHE A 246 10.50 1.52 -2.60
CA PHE A 246 11.20 1.41 -1.34
C PHE A 246 10.87 0.09 -0.65
N LEU A 247 11.84 -0.46 0.05
CA LEU A 247 11.68 -1.66 0.85
C LEU A 247 12.30 -1.39 2.24
N GLU A 248 11.44 -1.26 3.22
CA GLU A 248 11.83 -1.27 4.63
C GLU A 248 11.81 -2.69 5.14
N SER A 249 12.85 -3.11 5.84
CA SER A 249 12.94 -4.49 6.28
C SER A 249 13.50 -4.65 7.69
N TRP A 250 13.01 -5.68 8.38
CA TRP A 250 13.50 -6.08 9.70
C TRP A 250 14.14 -7.45 9.61
N ASP A 251 15.30 -7.60 10.23
CA ASP A 251 15.99 -8.90 10.36
C ASP A 251 15.29 -9.75 11.44
N ALA A 252 14.17 -10.32 11.04
CA ALA A 252 13.29 -11.08 11.90
C ALA A 252 12.54 -12.17 11.12
N THR A 253 12.07 -13.19 11.84
CA THR A 253 11.11 -14.18 11.34
C THR A 253 9.72 -13.72 11.72
N CYS A 254 9.03 -13.07 10.80
CA CYS A 254 7.66 -12.59 11.01
C CYS A 254 6.90 -12.50 9.69
N HIS A 255 5.58 -12.37 9.78
CA HIS A 255 4.69 -12.08 8.67
C HIS A 255 3.70 -11.02 9.12
N VAL A 256 3.54 -9.95 8.33
CA VAL A 256 2.73 -8.77 8.67
C VAL A 256 3.17 -8.16 10.02
N PRO A 257 4.36 -7.54 10.10
CA PRO A 257 4.94 -7.02 11.34
C PRO A 257 4.28 -5.71 11.82
N TYR A 258 3.00 -5.52 11.54
CA TYR A 258 2.28 -4.27 11.82
C TYR A 258 2.21 -3.97 13.32
N ALA A 259 1.88 -4.95 14.14
CA ALA A 259 1.71 -4.73 15.58
C ALA A 259 3.04 -4.33 16.25
N GLU A 260 4.13 -4.95 15.85
CA GLU A 260 5.46 -4.74 16.41
C GLU A 260 6.09 -3.41 15.95
N HIS A 261 5.80 -3.01 14.70
CA HIS A 261 6.42 -1.83 14.07
C HIS A 261 5.40 -0.76 13.67
N ARG A 262 4.23 -0.77 14.30
CA ARG A 262 3.09 0.10 13.97
C ARG A 262 3.48 1.56 13.76
N GLN A 263 4.20 2.16 14.71
CA GLN A 263 4.53 3.58 14.62
C GLN A 263 5.46 3.87 13.44
N GLN A 264 6.47 3.04 13.24
CA GLN A 264 7.41 3.18 12.13
C GLN A 264 6.70 3.02 10.78
N ILE A 265 5.82 2.01 10.64
CA ILE A 265 5.02 1.79 9.44
C ILE A 265 4.15 3.01 9.14
N LEU A 266 3.41 3.52 10.12
CA LEU A 266 2.53 4.68 9.94
C LEU A 266 3.32 5.95 9.59
N ASP A 267 4.46 6.20 10.22
CA ASP A 267 5.29 7.38 9.97
C ASP A 267 5.92 7.34 8.57
N GLN A 268 6.46 6.20 8.17
CA GLN A 268 7.04 6.04 6.82
C GLN A 268 5.96 6.07 5.75
N SER A 269 4.81 5.43 5.96
CA SER A 269 3.65 5.49 5.05
C SER A 269 3.16 6.92 4.86
N ARG A 270 3.04 7.69 5.95
CA ARG A 270 2.66 9.10 5.88
C ARG A 270 3.67 9.92 5.05
N ASN A 271 4.96 9.75 5.28
CA ASN A 271 6.01 10.46 4.55
C ASN A 271 6.00 10.07 3.07
N PHE A 272 5.89 8.78 2.76
CA PHE A 272 5.77 8.26 1.40
C PHE A 272 4.56 8.87 0.67
N LEU A 273 3.37 8.80 1.26
CA LEU A 273 2.14 9.34 0.67
C LEU A 273 2.21 10.86 0.51
N TRP A 274 2.86 11.58 1.43
CA TRP A 274 3.05 13.01 1.32
C TRP A 274 3.78 13.40 0.04
N TRP A 275 4.83 12.68 -0.31
CA TRP A 275 5.60 12.91 -1.52
C TRP A 275 4.87 12.45 -2.77
N GLU A 276 4.46 11.21 -2.81
CA GLU A 276 3.97 10.57 -4.02
C GLU A 276 2.61 11.09 -4.45
N MET A 277 1.82 11.61 -3.51
CA MET A 277 0.52 12.20 -3.80
C MET A 277 0.56 13.74 -3.88
N ASP A 278 1.76 14.36 -3.80
CA ASP A 278 1.93 15.83 -3.86
C ASP A 278 1.02 16.57 -2.86
N LEU A 279 1.08 16.13 -1.59
CA LEU A 279 0.14 16.61 -0.58
C LEU A 279 0.48 18.02 -0.04
N ALA A 280 1.70 18.51 -0.26
CA ALA A 280 2.05 19.89 0.05
C ALA A 280 1.16 20.90 -0.69
N HIS A 281 0.77 20.60 -1.95
CA HIS A 281 -0.14 21.41 -2.74
C HIS A 281 -1.62 21.12 -2.48
N ALA A 282 -1.95 19.99 -1.84
CA ALA A 282 -3.32 19.66 -1.47
C ALA A 282 -3.71 20.22 -0.09
N ALA A 283 -2.73 20.60 0.72
CA ALA A 283 -2.95 21.10 2.10
C ALA A 283 -3.26 22.60 2.15
N THR A 284 -3.10 23.33 1.03
CA THR A 284 -3.43 24.74 0.85
C THR A 284 -4.84 24.93 0.31
#